data_f7013e5167757310b0057a34a07bc202
#
_entry.id   f7013e5167757310b0057a34a07bc202
#
_cell.length_a   1.000
_cell.length_b   1.000
_cell.length_c   1.000
_cell.angle_alpha   90.00
_cell.angle_beta   90.00
_cell.angle_gamma   90.00
#
_symmetry.space_group_name_H-M   'P 1'
#
loop_
_entity.id
_entity.type
_entity.pdbx_description
1 polymer ?
#
loop_
_entity_poly.entity_id
_entity_poly.type
_entity_poly.pdbx_seq_one_letter_code
_entity_poly.pdbx_strand_id
1 'polypeptide(L)'
;MKNQNSNIFWNYFPLTSTSLSIELLAGLTVALALVPEAIAFAFVAGVNPLVGLYAAFIIGLITALIGGRPGMISGATGALAVVMVSLVALHGVQYLFATVILMGLMQIIFGFLRWGRFIRLVPHSVMLGFVNGLAIVIGLSQLEQFKVGGRHDSEWLSDISLIIMLSLVFLTMIVIWLTPKVTKSIPAPLMGIGVVAFVVIFFGIDVPRVGDMASVAGKFPDFYVPQIPFSIDSLLIILPYAFILAAIGLIESLLTLNLIGEMVNERGGASQECVAQGVANVATGFFGGMGGCAMIGQSMINVNSGGRTRLAAVSSAFFLLLFILVASPIIEEIPLAALVGVMFMVVIGTFAWRSILILRKVPKADAFVTILVTGVTVATDLATAVVVGVIFASVAYAWNTAKHIKTRTSLSDDGQTKIYELDGPLFFGSCEGFVELFNPNEDPKNVIVDFTKSQVVDQSALQSIEMLATKYENLGKNIQLRHLSRDCHALLSKAGHLIIDSDDAVSYTHLTL
;
A
#
# COMPACT_ATOMS: atom_id res chain seq x y z
N MET A 1 -25.44 11.45 -14.97
CA MET A 1 -25.54 10.13 -14.33
C MET A 1 -25.86 9.10 -15.41
N LYS A 2 -24.83 8.54 -16.07
CA LYS A 2 -25.01 7.43 -17.02
C LYS A 2 -25.10 6.13 -16.23
N ASN A 3 -26.10 5.34 -16.55
CA ASN A 3 -26.43 4.04 -15.95
C ASN A 3 -25.20 3.17 -15.70
N GLN A 4 -24.86 2.98 -14.44
CA GLN A 4 -23.79 2.05 -13.98
C GLN A 4 -24.26 0.57 -13.96
N ASN A 5 -25.44 0.25 -14.47
CA ASN A 5 -25.97 -1.11 -14.51
C ASN A 5 -25.84 -1.81 -15.87
N SER A 6 -25.05 -1.26 -16.80
CA SER A 6 -24.84 -1.91 -18.08
C SER A 6 -23.63 -2.84 -18.07
N ASN A 7 -23.93 -4.13 -17.90
CA ASN A 7 -23.20 -5.22 -18.48
C ASN A 7 -21.81 -5.55 -17.92
N ILE A 8 -21.78 -6.13 -16.71
CA ILE A 8 -20.63 -6.87 -16.18
C ILE A 8 -20.08 -7.85 -17.24
N PHE A 9 -20.93 -8.47 -18.06
CA PHE A 9 -20.56 -9.42 -19.10
C PHE A 9 -19.72 -8.80 -20.23
N TRP A 10 -19.97 -7.56 -20.67
CA TRP A 10 -19.27 -6.92 -21.79
C TRP A 10 -17.85 -6.44 -21.46
N ASN A 11 -17.51 -6.30 -20.18
CA ASN A 11 -16.14 -6.02 -19.74
C ASN A 11 -15.19 -7.23 -19.83
N TYR A 12 -15.71 -8.42 -20.18
CA TYR A 12 -14.91 -9.64 -20.31
C TYR A 12 -14.41 -9.88 -21.73
N PHE A 13 -15.18 -9.51 -22.75
CA PHE A 13 -14.88 -9.86 -24.14
C PHE A 13 -14.72 -8.62 -25.02
N PRO A 14 -13.60 -8.50 -25.73
CA PRO A 14 -13.41 -7.47 -26.72
C PRO A 14 -14.37 -7.69 -27.91
N LEU A 15 -14.94 -6.59 -28.43
CA LEU A 15 -15.94 -6.63 -29.50
C LEU A 15 -15.37 -6.94 -30.90
N THR A 16 -14.02 -6.99 -31.04
CA THR A 16 -13.34 -7.23 -32.32
C THR A 16 -12.24 -8.27 -32.18
N SER A 17 -11.96 -9.01 -33.28
CA SER A 17 -10.87 -10.01 -33.32
C SER A 17 -9.49 -9.39 -33.03
N THR A 18 -9.26 -8.17 -33.49
CA THR A 18 -8.00 -7.43 -33.25
C THR A 18 -7.83 -7.10 -31.75
N SER A 19 -8.91 -6.70 -31.06
CA SER A 19 -8.90 -6.48 -29.62
C SER A 19 -8.65 -7.78 -28.86
N LEU A 20 -9.21 -8.90 -29.31
CA LEU A 20 -8.99 -10.22 -28.70
C LEU A 20 -7.51 -10.62 -28.74
N SER A 21 -6.86 -10.48 -29.89
CA SER A 21 -5.44 -10.80 -30.02
C SER A 21 -4.55 -9.93 -29.12
N ILE A 22 -4.85 -8.63 -29.00
CA ILE A 22 -4.10 -7.72 -28.13
C ILE A 22 -4.26 -8.13 -26.65
N GLU A 23 -5.48 -8.45 -26.22
CA GLU A 23 -5.73 -8.87 -24.83
C GLU A 23 -5.03 -10.20 -24.50
N LEU A 24 -5.06 -11.18 -25.40
CA LEU A 24 -4.36 -12.46 -25.23
C LEU A 24 -2.84 -12.27 -25.20
N LEU A 25 -2.28 -11.46 -26.10
CA LEU A 25 -0.84 -11.18 -26.12
C LEU A 25 -0.40 -10.38 -24.89
N ALA A 26 -1.20 -9.43 -24.43
CA ALA A 26 -0.93 -8.71 -23.19
C ALA A 26 -0.89 -9.68 -22.00
N GLY A 27 -1.87 -10.59 -21.90
CA GLY A 27 -1.89 -11.61 -20.85
C GLY A 27 -0.71 -12.58 -20.92
N LEU A 28 -0.32 -13.02 -22.13
CA LEU A 28 0.89 -13.84 -22.33
C LEU A 28 2.15 -13.11 -21.88
N THR A 29 2.29 -11.82 -22.23
CA THR A 29 3.42 -11.00 -21.82
C THR A 29 3.51 -10.89 -20.29
N VAL A 30 2.37 -10.69 -19.63
CA VAL A 30 2.30 -10.66 -18.17
C VAL A 30 2.65 -12.01 -17.56
N ALA A 31 2.12 -13.12 -18.08
CA ALA A 31 2.43 -14.48 -17.59
C ALA A 31 3.92 -14.78 -17.65
N LEU A 32 4.57 -14.45 -18.77
CA LEU A 32 6.02 -14.61 -18.95
C LEU A 32 6.85 -13.78 -17.96
N ALA A 33 6.36 -12.61 -17.56
CA ALA A 33 7.01 -11.80 -16.54
C ALA A 33 6.75 -12.32 -15.10
N LEU A 34 5.56 -12.89 -14.86
CA LEU A 34 5.15 -13.40 -13.54
C LEU A 34 5.89 -14.67 -13.10
N VAL A 35 6.21 -15.58 -14.04
CA VAL A 35 6.86 -16.87 -13.70
C VAL A 35 8.14 -16.64 -12.88
N PRO A 36 9.14 -15.90 -13.36
CA PRO A 36 10.38 -15.71 -12.62
C PRO A 36 10.17 -14.97 -11.30
N GLU A 37 9.25 -14.01 -11.26
CA GLU A 37 8.97 -13.24 -10.05
C GLU A 37 8.28 -14.09 -8.99
N ALA A 38 7.27 -14.90 -9.36
CA ALA A 38 6.58 -15.79 -8.43
C ALA A 38 7.54 -16.83 -7.82
N ILE A 39 8.47 -17.37 -8.63
CA ILE A 39 9.51 -18.28 -8.16
C ILE A 39 10.47 -17.57 -7.19
N ALA A 40 10.93 -16.38 -7.55
CA ALA A 40 11.85 -15.61 -6.71
C ALA A 40 11.20 -15.22 -5.37
N PHE A 41 9.93 -14.82 -5.37
CA PHE A 41 9.21 -14.51 -4.13
C PHE A 41 8.93 -15.75 -3.27
N ALA A 42 8.71 -16.91 -3.87
CA ALA A 42 8.61 -18.17 -3.14
C ALA A 42 9.94 -18.50 -2.43
N PHE A 43 11.08 -18.31 -3.09
CA PHE A 43 12.39 -18.47 -2.45
C PHE A 43 12.60 -17.46 -1.32
N VAL A 44 12.24 -16.19 -1.51
CA VAL A 44 12.28 -15.18 -0.44
C VAL A 44 11.43 -15.63 0.75
N ALA A 45 10.24 -16.15 0.53
CA ALA A 45 9.36 -16.65 1.60
C ALA A 45 9.84 -17.97 2.23
N GLY A 46 10.89 -18.61 1.70
CA GLY A 46 11.40 -19.90 2.18
C GLY A 46 10.50 -21.10 1.84
N VAL A 47 9.73 -21.00 0.75
CA VAL A 47 8.80 -22.05 0.32
C VAL A 47 9.15 -22.59 -1.07
N ASN A 48 8.55 -23.74 -1.41
CA ASN A 48 8.71 -24.33 -2.75
C ASN A 48 8.22 -23.35 -3.84
N PRO A 49 8.91 -23.22 -4.98
CA PRO A 49 8.51 -22.39 -6.12
C PRO A 49 7.07 -22.57 -6.58
N LEU A 50 6.54 -23.80 -6.52
CA LEU A 50 5.15 -24.09 -6.86
C LEU A 50 4.15 -23.33 -5.99
N VAL A 51 4.48 -23.08 -4.73
CA VAL A 51 3.62 -22.32 -3.79
C VAL A 51 3.42 -20.90 -4.29
N GLY A 52 4.48 -20.26 -4.83
CA GLY A 52 4.42 -18.95 -5.47
C GLY A 52 3.66 -18.95 -6.79
N LEU A 53 3.91 -19.95 -7.63
CA LEU A 53 3.24 -20.10 -8.92
C LEU A 53 1.74 -20.38 -8.76
N TYR A 54 1.33 -21.23 -7.82
CA TYR A 54 -0.08 -21.48 -7.50
C TYR A 54 -0.76 -20.22 -6.97
N ALA A 55 -0.08 -19.47 -6.12
CA ALA A 55 -0.59 -18.18 -5.65
C ALA A 55 -0.82 -17.22 -6.82
N ALA A 56 0.16 -17.07 -7.72
CA ALA A 56 0.04 -16.18 -8.87
C ALA A 56 -1.12 -16.60 -9.81
N PHE A 57 -1.29 -17.91 -10.04
CA PHE A 57 -2.40 -18.43 -10.83
C PHE A 57 -3.76 -18.17 -10.19
N ILE A 58 -3.95 -18.60 -8.94
CA ILE A 58 -5.26 -18.56 -8.26
C ILE A 58 -5.69 -17.13 -7.97
N ILE A 59 -4.77 -16.33 -7.41
CA ILE A 59 -5.04 -14.92 -7.11
C ILE A 59 -5.30 -14.16 -8.41
N GLY A 60 -4.43 -14.36 -9.42
CA GLY A 60 -4.59 -13.74 -10.73
C GLY A 60 -5.93 -14.05 -11.37
N LEU A 61 -6.36 -15.30 -11.35
CA LEU A 61 -7.64 -15.74 -11.93
C LEU A 61 -8.84 -15.15 -11.19
N ILE A 62 -8.88 -15.29 -9.87
CA ILE A 62 -10.04 -14.84 -9.06
C ILE A 62 -10.16 -13.32 -9.13
N THR A 63 -9.07 -12.59 -8.96
CA THR A 63 -9.12 -11.11 -9.02
C THR A 63 -9.39 -10.60 -10.43
N ALA A 64 -8.96 -11.30 -11.47
CA ALA A 64 -9.34 -10.98 -12.85
C ALA A 64 -10.86 -11.05 -13.06
N LEU A 65 -11.52 -12.05 -12.45
CA LEU A 65 -12.97 -12.27 -12.59
C LEU A 65 -13.79 -11.27 -11.76
N ILE A 66 -13.45 -11.07 -10.48
CA ILE A 66 -14.29 -10.33 -9.52
C ILE A 66 -13.63 -9.06 -8.97
N GLY A 67 -12.39 -8.73 -9.35
CA GLY A 67 -11.64 -7.56 -8.87
C GLY A 67 -12.31 -6.22 -9.15
N GLY A 68 -11.85 -5.19 -8.45
CA GLY A 68 -12.44 -3.86 -8.46
C GLY A 68 -12.33 -3.11 -9.78
N ARG A 69 -11.42 -3.54 -10.68
CA ARG A 69 -11.31 -2.98 -12.03
C ARG A 69 -10.63 -3.92 -13.01
N PRO A 70 -10.94 -3.80 -14.33
CA PRO A 70 -10.19 -4.47 -15.40
C PRO A 70 -8.76 -3.94 -15.53
N GLY A 71 -7.88 -4.75 -16.10
CA GLY A 71 -6.50 -4.38 -16.41
C GLY A 71 -5.51 -4.50 -15.24
N MET A 72 -5.97 -4.73 -14.02
CA MET A 72 -5.11 -5.06 -12.89
C MET A 72 -4.67 -6.52 -12.93
N ILE A 73 -3.44 -6.74 -12.49
CA ILE A 73 -2.84 -8.06 -12.31
C ILE A 73 -2.50 -8.25 -10.84
N SER A 74 -2.88 -9.39 -10.29
CA SER A 74 -2.58 -9.80 -8.93
C SER A 74 -1.82 -11.12 -8.92
N GLY A 75 -1.02 -11.36 -7.89
CA GLY A 75 -0.25 -12.58 -7.74
C GLY A 75 0.57 -12.56 -6.45
N ALA A 76 1.52 -13.49 -6.33
CA ALA A 76 2.50 -13.49 -5.25
C ALA A 76 3.35 -12.21 -5.30
N THR A 77 3.59 -11.55 -4.15
CA THR A 77 4.33 -10.29 -4.10
C THR A 77 5.47 -10.33 -3.09
N GLY A 78 6.53 -9.58 -3.38
CA GLY A 78 7.70 -9.48 -2.51
C GLY A 78 7.38 -8.87 -1.14
N ALA A 79 6.46 -7.92 -1.08
CA ALA A 79 6.05 -7.28 0.16
C ALA A 79 5.46 -8.27 1.17
N LEU A 80 4.67 -9.23 0.68
CA LEU A 80 4.10 -10.28 1.52
C LEU A 80 5.12 -11.40 1.79
N ALA A 81 5.93 -11.76 0.79
CA ALA A 81 6.94 -12.80 0.90
C ALA A 81 7.91 -12.56 2.07
N VAL A 82 8.39 -11.33 2.22
CA VAL A 82 9.30 -10.94 3.31
C VAL A 82 8.71 -11.19 4.70
N VAL A 83 7.42 -10.88 4.89
CA VAL A 83 6.73 -11.11 6.18
C VAL A 83 6.54 -12.61 6.45
N MET A 84 6.40 -13.41 5.39
CA MET A 84 6.18 -14.85 5.50
C MET A 84 7.44 -15.62 5.94
N VAL A 85 8.64 -15.06 5.72
CA VAL A 85 9.92 -15.72 6.04
C VAL A 85 9.95 -16.21 7.48
N SER A 86 9.70 -15.31 8.44
CA SER A 86 9.76 -15.63 9.86
C SER A 86 8.71 -16.67 10.28
N LEU A 87 7.49 -16.56 9.73
CA LEU A 87 6.44 -17.52 10.00
C LEU A 87 6.80 -18.93 9.49
N VAL A 88 7.30 -19.01 8.25
CA VAL A 88 7.68 -20.29 7.65
C VAL A 88 8.87 -20.92 8.35
N ALA A 89 9.89 -20.12 8.71
CA ALA A 89 11.08 -20.59 9.39
C ALA A 89 10.79 -21.13 10.80
N LEU A 90 9.87 -20.49 11.55
CA LEU A 90 9.54 -20.87 12.92
C LEU A 90 8.45 -21.94 13.03
N HIS A 91 7.45 -21.91 12.17
CA HIS A 91 6.23 -22.72 12.31
C HIS A 91 5.93 -23.60 11.08
N GLY A 92 6.64 -23.42 9.99
CA GLY A 92 6.47 -24.20 8.78
C GLY A 92 5.36 -23.74 7.86
N VAL A 93 5.30 -24.37 6.69
CA VAL A 93 4.46 -23.96 5.56
C VAL A 93 2.95 -24.15 5.81
N GLN A 94 2.56 -25.09 6.70
CA GLN A 94 1.15 -25.31 7.04
C GLN A 94 0.54 -24.10 7.77
N TYR A 95 1.32 -23.49 8.67
CA TYR A 95 0.94 -22.24 9.34
C TYR A 95 0.82 -21.09 8.37
N LEU A 96 1.68 -21.04 7.32
CA LEU A 96 1.55 -20.04 6.24
C LEU A 96 0.19 -20.16 5.54
N PHE A 97 -0.20 -21.36 5.11
CA PHE A 97 -1.48 -21.54 4.41
C PHE A 97 -2.68 -21.18 5.27
N ALA A 98 -2.67 -21.55 6.54
CA ALA A 98 -3.73 -21.15 7.49
C ALA A 98 -3.75 -19.63 7.70
N THR A 99 -2.57 -18.99 7.76
CA THR A 99 -2.44 -17.54 7.86
C THR A 99 -2.99 -16.83 6.62
N VAL A 100 -2.76 -17.37 5.42
CA VAL A 100 -3.28 -16.82 4.15
C VAL A 100 -4.80 -16.90 4.10
N ILE A 101 -5.40 -18.00 4.59
CA ILE A 101 -6.86 -18.11 4.73
C ILE A 101 -7.39 -17.02 5.67
N LEU A 102 -6.80 -16.87 6.85
CA LEU A 102 -7.23 -15.87 7.84
C LEU A 102 -7.03 -14.44 7.31
N MET A 103 -5.91 -14.16 6.65
CA MET A 103 -5.65 -12.93 5.92
C MET A 103 -6.79 -12.61 4.95
N GLY A 104 -7.16 -13.58 4.11
CA GLY A 104 -8.23 -13.42 3.13
C GLY A 104 -9.58 -13.13 3.77
N LEU A 105 -9.93 -13.83 4.87
CA LEU A 105 -11.15 -13.55 5.63
C LEU A 105 -11.16 -12.11 6.18
N MET A 106 -10.05 -11.63 6.73
CA MET A 106 -9.92 -10.25 7.20
C MET A 106 -10.11 -9.26 6.05
N GLN A 107 -9.51 -9.50 4.89
CA GLN A 107 -9.66 -8.65 3.71
C GLN A 107 -11.11 -8.58 3.22
N ILE A 108 -11.84 -9.70 3.25
CA ILE A 108 -13.28 -9.75 2.95
C ILE A 108 -14.05 -8.87 3.92
N ILE A 109 -13.80 -9.00 5.23
CA ILE A 109 -14.44 -8.19 6.27
C ILE A 109 -14.17 -6.70 6.04
N PHE A 110 -12.92 -6.32 5.79
CA PHE A 110 -12.54 -4.93 5.50
C PHE A 110 -13.23 -4.39 4.24
N GLY A 111 -13.42 -5.23 3.22
CA GLY A 111 -14.17 -4.89 2.02
C GLY A 111 -15.65 -4.59 2.30
N PHE A 112 -16.33 -5.47 3.07
CA PHE A 112 -17.73 -5.27 3.47
C PHE A 112 -17.93 -4.06 4.39
N LEU A 113 -17.02 -3.81 5.32
CA LEU A 113 -17.02 -2.63 6.17
C LEU A 113 -16.65 -1.34 5.41
N ARG A 114 -16.31 -1.44 4.12
CA ARG A 114 -15.87 -0.34 3.27
C ARG A 114 -14.64 0.39 3.79
N TRP A 115 -13.77 -0.33 4.49
CA TRP A 115 -12.53 0.22 5.08
C TRP A 115 -11.46 0.55 4.03
N GLY A 116 -11.60 0.14 2.79
CA GLY A 116 -10.79 0.62 1.68
C GLY A 116 -10.72 2.16 1.55
N ARG A 117 -11.60 2.89 2.23
CA ARG A 117 -11.53 4.36 2.33
C ARG A 117 -10.36 4.84 3.18
N PHE A 118 -9.91 4.06 4.15
CA PHE A 118 -8.83 4.45 5.07
C PHE A 118 -7.47 4.55 4.39
N ILE A 119 -7.29 3.98 3.20
CA ILE A 119 -6.08 4.19 2.39
C ILE A 119 -5.82 5.68 2.13
N ARG A 120 -6.86 6.51 2.11
CA ARG A 120 -6.74 7.96 1.94
C ARG A 120 -6.08 8.66 3.12
N LEU A 121 -6.01 8.00 4.28
CA LEU A 121 -5.34 8.51 5.48
C LEU A 121 -3.83 8.27 5.46
N VAL A 122 -3.34 7.42 4.55
CA VAL A 122 -1.91 7.16 4.40
C VAL A 122 -1.29 8.30 3.59
N PRO A 123 -0.46 9.17 4.19
CA PRO A 123 0.18 10.26 3.48
C PRO A 123 1.18 9.76 2.43
N HIS A 124 1.41 10.57 1.41
CA HIS A 124 2.34 10.23 0.34
C HIS A 124 3.78 10.00 0.84
N SER A 125 4.21 10.75 1.88
CA SER A 125 5.52 10.58 2.52
C SER A 125 5.70 9.20 3.16
N VAL A 126 4.64 8.66 3.79
CA VAL A 126 4.63 7.29 4.35
C VAL A 126 4.76 6.26 3.24
N MET A 127 4.03 6.46 2.13
CA MET A 127 4.07 5.55 0.99
C MET A 127 5.42 5.52 0.30
N LEU A 128 6.07 6.67 0.12
CA LEU A 128 7.43 6.75 -0.41
C LEU A 128 8.43 6.01 0.51
N GLY A 129 8.31 6.21 1.83
CA GLY A 129 9.15 5.52 2.80
C GLY A 129 8.94 4.00 2.77
N PHE A 130 7.68 3.54 2.70
CA PHE A 130 7.31 2.13 2.56
C PHE A 130 7.92 1.48 1.30
N VAL A 131 7.74 2.11 0.13
CA VAL A 131 8.24 1.58 -1.14
C VAL A 131 9.77 1.52 -1.16
N ASN A 132 10.46 2.52 -0.61
CA ASN A 132 11.91 2.51 -0.50
C ASN A 132 12.41 1.43 0.48
N GLY A 133 11.77 1.30 1.63
CA GLY A 133 12.08 0.27 2.60
C GLY A 133 11.87 -1.14 2.02
N LEU A 134 10.75 -1.35 1.33
CA LEU A 134 10.45 -2.61 0.63
C LEU A 134 11.55 -2.96 -0.38
N ALA A 135 11.95 -2.00 -1.23
CA ALA A 135 13.00 -2.22 -2.21
C ALA A 135 14.32 -2.64 -1.55
N ILE A 136 14.70 -1.98 -0.44
CA ILE A 136 15.92 -2.34 0.32
C ILE A 136 15.79 -3.75 0.90
N VAL A 137 14.67 -4.10 1.53
CA VAL A 137 14.47 -5.42 2.14
C VAL A 137 14.50 -6.53 1.08
N ILE A 138 13.84 -6.34 -0.08
CA ILE A 138 13.93 -7.28 -1.20
C ILE A 138 15.38 -7.42 -1.68
N GLY A 139 16.12 -6.31 -1.76
CA GLY A 139 17.53 -6.33 -2.15
C GLY A 139 18.40 -7.10 -1.16
N LEU A 140 18.19 -6.89 0.14
CA LEU A 140 18.93 -7.60 1.18
C LEU A 140 18.63 -9.11 1.18
N SER A 141 17.37 -9.52 0.93
CA SER A 141 17.01 -10.94 0.84
C SER A 141 17.71 -11.67 -0.30
N GLN A 142 18.08 -10.94 -1.39
CA GLN A 142 18.84 -11.56 -2.48
C GLN A 142 20.29 -11.92 -2.05
N LEU A 143 20.83 -11.30 -1.02
CA LEU A 143 22.18 -11.62 -0.55
C LEU A 143 22.30 -13.06 -0.03
N GLU A 144 21.22 -13.66 0.42
CA GLU A 144 21.20 -15.07 0.86
C GLU A 144 21.47 -16.04 -0.28
N GLN A 145 21.13 -15.66 -1.51
CA GLN A 145 21.39 -16.49 -2.70
C GLN A 145 22.88 -16.60 -3.05
N PHE A 146 23.74 -15.77 -2.47
CA PHE A 146 25.20 -15.84 -2.59
C PHE A 146 25.86 -16.70 -1.51
N LYS A 147 25.05 -17.39 -0.69
CA LYS A 147 25.50 -18.34 0.32
C LYS A 147 25.28 -19.78 -0.13
N VAL A 148 26.04 -20.70 0.45
CA VAL A 148 25.94 -22.13 0.13
C VAL A 148 24.55 -22.65 0.49
N GLY A 149 23.82 -23.17 -0.50
CA GLY A 149 22.46 -23.66 -0.33
C GLY A 149 21.39 -22.59 -0.07
N GLY A 150 21.71 -21.30 -0.24
CA GLY A 150 20.74 -20.20 -0.10
C GLY A 150 20.18 -20.01 1.33
N ARG A 151 20.90 -20.43 2.37
CA ARG A 151 20.44 -20.36 3.77
C ARG A 151 21.13 -19.22 4.52
N HIS A 152 20.38 -18.57 5.41
CA HIS A 152 20.84 -17.41 6.18
C HIS A 152 22.15 -17.69 6.97
N ASP A 153 22.27 -18.85 7.60
CA ASP A 153 23.40 -19.22 8.46
C ASP A 153 24.56 -19.92 7.75
N SER A 154 24.48 -20.05 6.40
CA SER A 154 25.51 -20.70 5.61
C SER A 154 26.66 -19.76 5.27
N GLU A 155 27.83 -20.34 4.99
CA GLU A 155 28.99 -19.61 4.50
C GLU A 155 28.73 -19.03 3.09
N TRP A 156 29.44 -17.97 2.76
CA TRP A 156 29.41 -17.41 1.41
C TRP A 156 29.97 -18.41 0.41
N LEU A 157 29.50 -18.33 -0.83
CA LEU A 157 30.07 -19.12 -1.92
C LEU A 157 31.58 -18.90 -2.01
N SER A 158 32.31 -19.91 -2.47
CA SER A 158 33.76 -19.78 -2.72
C SER A 158 34.06 -18.63 -3.69
N ASP A 159 35.25 -18.03 -3.59
CA ASP A 159 35.63 -16.85 -4.36
C ASP A 159 35.35 -16.97 -5.86
N ILE A 160 35.66 -18.12 -6.47
CA ILE A 160 35.42 -18.38 -7.90
C ILE A 160 33.92 -18.49 -8.20
N SER A 161 33.18 -19.27 -7.40
CA SER A 161 31.73 -19.43 -7.59
C SER A 161 30.97 -18.13 -7.37
N LEU A 162 31.41 -17.31 -6.41
CA LEU A 162 30.85 -15.99 -6.14
C LEU A 162 31.08 -15.04 -7.33
N ILE A 163 32.30 -15.02 -7.88
CA ILE A 163 32.62 -14.19 -9.06
C ILE A 163 31.80 -14.60 -10.27
N ILE A 164 31.65 -15.90 -10.52
CA ILE A 164 30.83 -16.43 -11.62
C ILE A 164 29.37 -15.99 -11.42
N MET A 165 28.81 -16.21 -10.23
CA MET A 165 27.43 -15.85 -9.92
C MET A 165 27.19 -14.34 -10.07
N LEU A 166 28.06 -13.48 -9.52
CA LEU A 166 27.97 -12.02 -9.68
C LEU A 166 28.07 -11.60 -11.15
N SER A 167 28.95 -12.24 -11.93
CA SER A 167 29.09 -11.94 -13.37
C SER A 167 27.81 -12.27 -14.14
N LEU A 168 27.16 -13.39 -13.84
CA LEU A 168 25.90 -13.79 -14.46
C LEU A 168 24.73 -12.90 -14.02
N VAL A 169 24.68 -12.51 -12.74
CA VAL A 169 23.72 -11.52 -12.22
C VAL A 169 23.86 -10.21 -12.99
N PHE A 170 25.10 -9.70 -13.11
CA PHE A 170 25.36 -8.45 -13.82
C PHE A 170 25.03 -8.56 -15.30
N LEU A 171 25.35 -9.68 -15.94
CA LEU A 171 24.95 -9.95 -17.34
C LEU A 171 23.43 -9.92 -17.48
N THR A 172 22.68 -10.55 -16.57
CA THR A 172 21.21 -10.52 -16.57
C THR A 172 20.70 -9.07 -16.50
N MET A 173 21.23 -8.28 -15.57
CA MET A 173 20.82 -6.87 -15.39
C MET A 173 21.12 -6.04 -16.66
N ILE A 174 22.28 -6.22 -17.28
CA ILE A 174 22.63 -5.54 -18.55
C ILE A 174 21.65 -5.92 -19.65
N VAL A 175 21.37 -7.21 -19.83
CA VAL A 175 20.44 -7.68 -20.87
C VAL A 175 19.05 -7.09 -20.64
N ILE A 176 18.54 -7.10 -19.40
CA ILE A 176 17.24 -6.53 -19.08
C ILE A 176 17.22 -5.01 -19.37
N TRP A 177 18.29 -4.30 -19.06
CA TRP A 177 18.39 -2.85 -19.33
C TRP A 177 18.50 -2.51 -20.81
N LEU A 178 19.15 -3.37 -21.61
CA LEU A 178 19.30 -3.18 -23.05
C LEU A 178 18.06 -3.61 -23.84
N THR A 179 17.34 -4.64 -23.40
CA THR A 179 16.21 -5.22 -24.14
C THR A 179 15.18 -4.20 -24.62
N PRO A 180 14.68 -3.24 -23.79
CA PRO A 180 13.71 -2.25 -24.27
C PRO A 180 14.22 -1.30 -25.35
N LYS A 181 15.56 -1.19 -25.50
CA LYS A 181 16.20 -0.38 -26.53
C LYS A 181 16.32 -1.09 -27.88
N VAL A 182 16.32 -2.44 -27.83
CA VAL A 182 16.46 -3.30 -29.01
C VAL A 182 15.09 -3.81 -29.48
N THR A 183 14.27 -4.28 -28.58
CA THR A 183 12.94 -4.83 -28.88
C THR A 183 11.94 -4.52 -27.78
N LYS A 184 10.69 -4.31 -28.18
CA LYS A 184 9.55 -4.17 -27.28
C LYS A 184 8.62 -5.40 -27.31
N SER A 185 8.92 -6.37 -28.17
CA SER A 185 8.06 -7.54 -28.39
C SER A 185 8.27 -8.64 -27.34
N ILE A 186 9.42 -8.65 -26.66
CA ILE A 186 9.76 -9.66 -25.66
C ILE A 186 9.94 -8.98 -24.31
N PRO A 187 9.33 -9.49 -23.22
CA PRO A 187 9.54 -8.98 -21.87
C PRO A 187 11.03 -8.99 -21.49
N ALA A 188 11.54 -7.88 -20.99
CA ALA A 188 12.96 -7.74 -20.67
C ALA A 188 13.48 -8.79 -19.67
N PRO A 189 12.75 -9.14 -18.58
CA PRO A 189 13.15 -10.21 -17.67
C PRO A 189 13.34 -11.56 -18.37
N LEU A 190 12.44 -11.90 -19.29
CA LEU A 190 12.53 -13.14 -20.05
C LEU A 190 13.78 -13.20 -20.93
N MET A 191 14.13 -12.08 -21.59
CA MET A 191 15.36 -11.97 -22.37
C MET A 191 16.60 -12.15 -21.48
N GLY A 192 16.63 -11.52 -20.31
CA GLY A 192 17.72 -11.66 -19.35
C GLY A 192 17.93 -13.11 -18.93
N ILE A 193 16.85 -13.79 -18.56
CA ILE A 193 16.88 -15.20 -18.17
C ILE A 193 17.32 -16.08 -19.33
N GLY A 194 16.72 -15.88 -20.51
CA GLY A 194 17.02 -16.70 -21.69
C GLY A 194 18.48 -16.60 -22.12
N VAL A 195 19.05 -15.39 -22.15
CA VAL A 195 20.46 -15.17 -22.51
C VAL A 195 21.38 -15.83 -21.49
N VAL A 196 21.13 -15.65 -20.19
CA VAL A 196 21.98 -16.24 -19.14
C VAL A 196 21.84 -17.75 -19.08
N ALA A 197 20.63 -18.30 -19.23
CA ALA A 197 20.42 -19.73 -19.34
C ALA A 197 21.18 -20.32 -20.56
N PHE A 198 21.10 -19.66 -21.71
CA PHE A 198 21.85 -20.04 -22.89
C PHE A 198 23.37 -20.04 -22.64
N VAL A 199 23.91 -18.99 -22.03
CA VAL A 199 25.35 -18.89 -21.69
C VAL A 199 25.75 -20.03 -20.75
N VAL A 200 24.98 -20.27 -19.67
CA VAL A 200 25.27 -21.31 -18.68
C VAL A 200 25.26 -22.71 -19.33
N ILE A 201 24.26 -23.02 -20.15
CA ILE A 201 24.13 -24.31 -20.82
C ILE A 201 25.21 -24.48 -21.87
N PHE A 202 25.45 -23.45 -22.71
CA PHE A 202 26.41 -23.55 -23.84
C PHE A 202 27.88 -23.72 -23.37
N PHE A 203 28.24 -22.98 -22.31
CA PHE A 203 29.60 -23.06 -21.74
C PHE A 203 29.74 -24.14 -20.66
N GLY A 204 28.67 -24.85 -20.29
CA GLY A 204 28.70 -25.88 -19.26
C GLY A 204 29.08 -25.34 -17.88
N ILE A 205 28.63 -24.10 -17.54
CA ILE A 205 28.97 -23.44 -16.28
C ILE A 205 28.18 -24.11 -15.15
N ASP A 206 28.89 -24.57 -14.14
CA ASP A 206 28.30 -25.19 -12.96
C ASP A 206 27.83 -24.10 -11.98
N VAL A 207 26.52 -23.84 -11.99
CA VAL A 207 25.84 -22.88 -11.11
C VAL A 207 24.50 -23.43 -10.65
N PRO A 208 24.03 -23.07 -9.45
CA PRO A 208 22.75 -23.52 -8.95
C PRO A 208 21.60 -23.13 -9.89
N ARG A 209 20.70 -24.08 -10.12
CA ARG A 209 19.48 -23.92 -10.94
C ARG A 209 18.23 -24.01 -10.08
N VAL A 210 17.10 -23.60 -10.61
CA VAL A 210 15.80 -23.71 -9.93
C VAL A 210 15.49 -25.15 -9.56
N GLY A 211 15.76 -26.10 -10.45
CA GLY A 211 15.55 -27.53 -10.23
C GLY A 211 16.38 -28.13 -9.10
N ASP A 212 17.56 -27.56 -8.81
CA ASP A 212 18.41 -27.99 -7.69
C ASP A 212 17.81 -27.60 -6.32
N MET A 213 17.02 -26.53 -6.28
CA MET A 213 16.36 -26.08 -5.06
C MET A 213 15.06 -26.82 -4.79
N ALA A 214 14.24 -27.01 -5.82
CA ALA A 214 12.99 -27.77 -5.75
C ALA A 214 12.45 -28.06 -7.16
N SER A 215 11.79 -29.20 -7.34
CA SER A 215 11.08 -29.47 -8.59
C SER A 215 9.90 -28.53 -8.76
N VAL A 216 9.78 -27.95 -9.94
CA VAL A 216 8.69 -27.08 -10.38
C VAL A 216 7.65 -27.87 -11.20
N ALA A 217 7.90 -29.18 -11.43
CA ALA A 217 6.96 -30.07 -12.09
C ALA A 217 5.65 -30.11 -11.30
N GLY A 218 4.70 -29.28 -11.70
CA GLY A 218 3.43 -29.09 -11.03
C GLY A 218 2.33 -29.94 -11.63
N LYS A 219 1.41 -30.31 -10.76
CA LYS A 219 0.05 -30.76 -11.12
C LYS A 219 -0.90 -29.56 -11.08
N PHE A 220 -2.15 -29.77 -11.43
CA PHE A 220 -3.21 -28.83 -11.04
C PHE A 220 -3.21 -28.72 -9.51
N PRO A 221 -3.33 -27.51 -8.92
CA PRO A 221 -3.30 -27.37 -7.48
C PRO A 221 -4.41 -28.20 -6.83
N ASP A 222 -4.02 -29.06 -5.89
CA ASP A 222 -4.96 -29.90 -5.14
C ASP A 222 -5.57 -29.12 -3.99
N PHE A 223 -6.87 -29.32 -3.74
CA PHE A 223 -7.53 -28.75 -2.59
C PHE A 223 -7.19 -29.55 -1.33
N TYR A 224 -6.77 -28.86 -0.28
CA TYR A 224 -6.58 -29.43 1.05
C TYR A 224 -6.81 -28.41 2.17
N VAL A 225 -7.08 -28.92 3.37
CA VAL A 225 -7.20 -28.10 4.55
C VAL A 225 -5.84 -28.07 5.27
N PRO A 226 -5.27 -26.90 5.59
CA PRO A 226 -4.01 -26.81 6.32
C PRO A 226 -4.04 -27.61 7.62
N GLN A 227 -3.04 -28.44 7.82
CA GLN A 227 -2.95 -29.33 9.00
C GLN A 227 -2.25 -28.60 10.14
N ILE A 228 -2.98 -27.75 10.84
CA ILE A 228 -2.52 -27.10 12.07
C ILE A 228 -3.46 -27.48 13.22
N PRO A 229 -2.98 -27.54 14.49
CA PRO A 229 -3.86 -27.75 15.63
C PRO A 229 -4.93 -26.65 15.72
N PHE A 230 -6.20 -27.03 15.88
CA PHE A 230 -7.27 -26.06 16.16
C PHE A 230 -7.23 -25.66 17.63
N SER A 231 -6.27 -24.81 18.00
CA SER A 231 -6.05 -24.33 19.35
C SER A 231 -5.99 -22.79 19.38
N ILE A 232 -6.20 -22.22 20.55
CA ILE A 232 -6.02 -20.78 20.77
C ILE A 232 -4.57 -20.39 20.52
N ASP A 233 -3.61 -21.24 20.86
CA ASP A 233 -2.19 -20.99 20.64
C ASP A 233 -1.87 -20.86 19.15
N SER A 234 -2.40 -21.75 18.31
CA SER A 234 -2.25 -21.65 16.86
C SER A 234 -2.86 -20.36 16.31
N LEU A 235 -4.03 -19.97 16.83
CA LEU A 235 -4.67 -18.71 16.43
C LEU A 235 -3.83 -17.49 16.84
N LEU A 236 -3.27 -17.49 18.04
CA LEU A 236 -2.41 -16.41 18.53
C LEU A 236 -1.10 -16.29 17.71
N ILE A 237 -0.60 -17.41 17.15
CA ILE A 237 0.55 -17.40 16.24
C ILE A 237 0.16 -16.77 14.90
N ILE A 238 -0.94 -17.22 14.26
CA ILE A 238 -1.28 -16.80 12.90
C ILE A 238 -1.93 -15.42 12.83
N LEU A 239 -2.61 -14.98 13.88
CA LEU A 239 -3.42 -13.75 13.90
C LEU A 239 -2.60 -12.47 13.59
N PRO A 240 -1.45 -12.22 14.25
CA PRO A 240 -0.65 -11.03 13.96
C PRO A 240 -0.11 -11.04 12.52
N TYR A 241 0.38 -12.19 12.03
CA TYR A 241 0.84 -12.30 10.65
C TYR A 241 -0.30 -12.09 9.66
N ALA A 242 -1.46 -12.70 9.89
CA ALA A 242 -2.63 -12.52 9.02
C ALA A 242 -3.09 -11.06 8.94
N PHE A 243 -3.07 -10.35 10.08
CA PHE A 243 -3.41 -8.93 10.12
C PHE A 243 -2.40 -8.07 9.34
N ILE A 244 -1.12 -8.31 9.55
CA ILE A 244 -0.02 -7.62 8.86
C ILE A 244 -0.12 -7.85 7.34
N LEU A 245 -0.24 -9.12 6.92
CA LEU A 245 -0.37 -9.49 5.52
C LEU A 245 -1.64 -8.92 4.88
N ALA A 246 -2.77 -8.91 5.61
CA ALA A 246 -4.01 -8.30 5.13
C ALA A 246 -3.86 -6.80 4.91
N ALA A 247 -3.24 -6.10 5.85
CA ALA A 247 -3.01 -4.67 5.77
C ALA A 247 -2.10 -4.31 4.58
N ILE A 248 -0.93 -4.97 4.46
CA ILE A 248 0.02 -4.73 3.37
C ILE A 248 -0.64 -5.05 2.03
N GLY A 249 -1.26 -6.22 1.90
CA GLY A 249 -1.91 -6.64 0.66
C GLY A 249 -3.02 -5.71 0.20
N LEU A 250 -3.84 -5.18 1.14
CA LEU A 250 -4.87 -4.19 0.80
C LEU A 250 -4.29 -2.84 0.44
N ILE A 251 -3.26 -2.36 1.16
CA ILE A 251 -2.59 -1.10 0.83
C ILE A 251 -2.03 -1.18 -0.60
N GLU A 252 -1.26 -2.21 -0.92
CA GLU A 252 -0.65 -2.38 -2.24
C GLU A 252 -1.71 -2.51 -3.34
N SER A 253 -2.78 -3.29 -3.10
CA SER A 253 -3.88 -3.46 -4.06
C SER A 253 -4.65 -2.17 -4.32
N LEU A 254 -4.94 -1.39 -3.29
CA LEU A 254 -5.66 -0.13 -3.44
C LEU A 254 -4.80 0.96 -4.08
N LEU A 255 -3.48 0.93 -3.86
CA LEU A 255 -2.53 1.78 -4.56
C LEU A 255 -2.48 1.45 -6.05
N THR A 256 -2.37 0.17 -6.38
CA THR A 256 -2.42 -0.32 -7.77
C THR A 256 -3.73 0.08 -8.44
N LEU A 257 -4.87 -0.06 -7.72
CA LEU A 257 -6.20 0.34 -8.20
C LEU A 257 -6.24 1.81 -8.60
N ASN A 258 -5.68 2.69 -7.76
CA ASN A 258 -5.64 4.12 -8.01
C ASN A 258 -4.70 4.47 -9.17
N LEU A 259 -3.47 3.93 -9.16
CA LEU A 259 -2.48 4.18 -10.20
C LEU A 259 -2.98 3.76 -11.59
N ILE A 260 -3.50 2.54 -11.69
CA ILE A 260 -4.09 2.07 -12.95
C ILE A 260 -5.32 2.91 -13.31
N GLY A 261 -6.07 3.38 -12.29
CA GLY A 261 -7.19 4.32 -12.47
C GLY A 261 -6.79 5.60 -13.16
N GLU A 262 -5.69 6.19 -12.75
CA GLU A 262 -5.13 7.39 -13.36
C GLU A 262 -4.62 7.14 -14.79
N MET A 263 -3.95 5.99 -15.03
CA MET A 263 -3.42 5.63 -16.36
C MET A 263 -4.52 5.46 -17.41
N VAL A 264 -5.69 4.95 -17.04
CA VAL A 264 -6.80 4.71 -17.98
C VAL A 264 -7.97 5.69 -17.81
N ASN A 265 -7.82 6.68 -16.90
CA ASN A 265 -8.80 7.72 -16.59
C ASN A 265 -10.18 7.16 -16.18
N GLU A 266 -10.19 6.09 -15.40
CA GLU A 266 -11.38 5.45 -14.87
C GLU A 266 -11.25 5.17 -13.38
N ARG A 267 -12.35 5.18 -12.63
CA ARG A 267 -12.36 4.84 -11.20
C ARG A 267 -12.67 3.37 -10.99
N GLY A 268 -11.90 2.71 -10.11
CA GLY A 268 -12.16 1.34 -9.67
C GLY A 268 -12.98 1.27 -8.39
N GLY A 269 -13.54 0.08 -8.10
CA GLY A 269 -14.29 -0.22 -6.89
C GLY A 269 -13.37 -0.68 -5.74
N ALA A 270 -12.97 0.23 -4.83
CA ALA A 270 -12.05 -0.09 -3.75
C ALA A 270 -12.57 -1.20 -2.82
N SER A 271 -13.85 -1.16 -2.41
CA SER A 271 -14.43 -2.21 -1.56
C SER A 271 -14.54 -3.55 -2.29
N GLN A 272 -14.86 -3.52 -3.59
CA GLN A 272 -14.91 -4.72 -4.43
C GLN A 272 -13.51 -5.33 -4.55
N GLU A 273 -12.47 -4.51 -4.72
CA GLU A 273 -11.09 -4.98 -4.76
C GLU A 273 -10.68 -5.67 -3.45
N CYS A 274 -10.99 -5.08 -2.28
CA CYS A 274 -10.72 -5.71 -0.99
C CYS A 274 -11.40 -7.08 -0.86
N VAL A 275 -12.67 -7.20 -1.25
CA VAL A 275 -13.39 -8.48 -1.23
C VAL A 275 -12.76 -9.48 -2.20
N ALA A 276 -12.41 -9.06 -3.41
CA ALA A 276 -11.83 -9.92 -4.43
C ALA A 276 -10.46 -10.47 -4.01
N GLN A 277 -9.60 -9.62 -3.47
CA GLN A 277 -8.30 -10.02 -2.91
C GLN A 277 -8.49 -11.00 -1.74
N GLY A 278 -9.47 -10.75 -0.87
CA GLY A 278 -9.77 -11.63 0.23
C GLY A 278 -10.25 -13.02 -0.22
N VAL A 279 -11.20 -13.07 -1.16
CA VAL A 279 -11.68 -14.35 -1.73
C VAL A 279 -10.53 -15.10 -2.41
N ALA A 280 -9.69 -14.39 -3.15
CA ALA A 280 -8.54 -14.96 -3.82
C ALA A 280 -7.53 -15.57 -2.82
N ASN A 281 -7.21 -14.85 -1.73
CA ASN A 281 -6.29 -15.34 -0.70
C ASN A 281 -6.88 -16.52 0.08
N VAL A 282 -8.19 -16.51 0.41
CA VAL A 282 -8.85 -17.68 1.03
C VAL A 282 -8.71 -18.91 0.12
N ALA A 283 -9.05 -18.78 -1.16
CA ALA A 283 -8.89 -19.88 -2.11
C ALA A 283 -7.42 -20.34 -2.18
N THR A 284 -6.49 -19.39 -2.30
CA THR A 284 -5.06 -19.69 -2.41
C THR A 284 -4.53 -20.49 -1.23
N GLY A 285 -4.95 -20.16 0.00
CA GLY A 285 -4.55 -20.90 1.19
C GLY A 285 -5.06 -22.35 1.19
N PHE A 286 -6.25 -22.61 0.63
CA PHE A 286 -6.78 -23.99 0.47
C PHE A 286 -6.17 -24.76 -0.71
N PHE A 287 -5.45 -24.11 -1.60
CA PHE A 287 -4.78 -24.75 -2.71
C PHE A 287 -3.24 -24.70 -2.64
N GLY A 288 -2.70 -24.47 -1.44
CA GLY A 288 -1.27 -24.55 -1.18
C GLY A 288 -0.44 -23.42 -1.79
N GLY A 289 -1.04 -22.27 -2.00
CA GLY A 289 -0.35 -21.07 -2.45
C GLY A 289 -0.02 -20.12 -1.31
N MET A 290 1.04 -19.34 -1.48
CA MET A 290 1.34 -18.21 -0.59
C MET A 290 0.36 -17.06 -0.87
N GLY A 291 0.19 -16.16 0.10
CA GLY A 291 -0.65 -14.97 -0.08
C GLY A 291 -0.10 -14.02 -1.15
N GLY A 292 -0.99 -13.21 -1.67
CA GLY A 292 -0.62 -12.21 -2.66
C GLY A 292 -1.57 -11.03 -2.68
N CYS A 293 -1.31 -10.11 -3.61
CA CYS A 293 -2.07 -8.88 -3.80
C CYS A 293 -1.93 -8.35 -5.23
N ALA A 294 -2.54 -7.21 -5.54
CA ALA A 294 -2.36 -6.58 -6.84
C ALA A 294 -0.95 -5.98 -6.98
N MET A 295 -0.33 -6.25 -8.11
CA MET A 295 1.05 -5.91 -8.43
C MET A 295 1.10 -4.68 -9.35
N ILE A 296 1.76 -3.62 -8.91
CA ILE A 296 1.91 -2.37 -9.69
C ILE A 296 2.61 -2.62 -11.02
N GLY A 297 3.77 -3.29 -10.98
CA GLY A 297 4.63 -3.53 -12.15
C GLY A 297 3.90 -4.30 -13.24
N GLN A 298 3.31 -5.43 -12.91
CA GLN A 298 2.61 -6.32 -13.84
C GLN A 298 1.33 -5.69 -14.38
N SER A 299 0.59 -4.94 -13.54
CA SER A 299 -0.56 -4.17 -13.98
C SER A 299 -0.17 -3.09 -14.99
N MET A 300 0.96 -2.40 -14.78
CA MET A 300 1.51 -1.45 -15.75
C MET A 300 1.94 -2.14 -17.05
N ILE A 301 2.61 -3.30 -16.97
CA ILE A 301 2.99 -4.09 -18.16
C ILE A 301 1.74 -4.45 -18.94
N ASN A 302 0.71 -4.96 -18.29
CA ASN A 302 -0.56 -5.32 -18.92
C ASN A 302 -1.18 -4.14 -19.68
N VAL A 303 -1.36 -3.00 -18.98
CA VAL A 303 -1.96 -1.79 -19.55
C VAL A 303 -1.12 -1.21 -20.70
N ASN A 304 0.22 -1.21 -20.57
CA ASN A 304 1.13 -0.72 -21.62
C ASN A 304 1.18 -1.65 -22.83
N SER A 305 0.93 -2.95 -22.64
CA SER A 305 0.80 -3.94 -23.71
C SER A 305 -0.57 -3.91 -24.41
N GLY A 306 -1.48 -3.04 -23.96
CA GLY A 306 -2.81 -2.87 -24.55
C GLY A 306 -3.94 -3.62 -23.83
N GLY A 307 -3.67 -4.36 -22.75
CA GLY A 307 -4.68 -5.04 -21.94
C GLY A 307 -5.58 -4.01 -21.24
N ARG A 308 -6.85 -4.02 -21.55
CA ARG A 308 -7.87 -3.07 -21.03
C ARG A 308 -9.03 -3.76 -20.37
N THR A 309 -9.27 -5.02 -20.73
CA THR A 309 -10.41 -5.79 -20.24
C THR A 309 -9.94 -6.83 -19.19
N ARG A 310 -10.89 -7.53 -18.61
CA ARG A 310 -10.61 -8.65 -17.70
C ARG A 310 -9.98 -9.83 -18.41
N LEU A 311 -10.16 -9.93 -19.73
CA LEU A 311 -9.65 -11.04 -20.54
C LEU A 311 -8.12 -11.11 -20.51
N ALA A 312 -7.41 -9.98 -20.53
CA ALA A 312 -5.96 -9.97 -20.43
C ALA A 312 -5.46 -10.62 -19.12
N ALA A 313 -6.09 -10.27 -17.99
CA ALA A 313 -5.73 -10.86 -16.71
C ALA A 313 -6.13 -12.35 -16.60
N VAL A 314 -7.30 -12.74 -17.13
CA VAL A 314 -7.72 -14.16 -17.21
C VAL A 314 -6.77 -14.96 -18.10
N SER A 315 -6.39 -14.42 -19.26
CA SER A 315 -5.44 -15.09 -20.16
C SER A 315 -4.05 -15.22 -19.52
N SER A 316 -3.61 -14.22 -18.76
CA SER A 316 -2.37 -14.29 -17.99
C SER A 316 -2.39 -15.47 -17.00
N ALA A 317 -3.45 -15.60 -16.22
CA ALA A 317 -3.60 -16.71 -15.29
C ALA A 317 -3.64 -18.07 -16.02
N PHE A 318 -4.34 -18.14 -17.15
CA PHE A 318 -4.39 -19.37 -17.97
C PHE A 318 -3.00 -19.75 -18.52
N PHE A 319 -2.26 -18.81 -19.09
CA PHE A 319 -0.90 -19.06 -19.57
C PHE A 319 0.05 -19.46 -18.44
N LEU A 320 -0.10 -18.86 -17.26
CA LEU A 320 0.68 -19.23 -16.10
C LEU A 320 0.43 -20.69 -15.70
N LEU A 321 -0.84 -21.12 -15.66
CA LEU A 321 -1.19 -22.53 -15.42
C LEU A 321 -0.59 -23.44 -16.49
N LEU A 322 -0.66 -23.06 -17.75
CA LEU A 322 -0.06 -23.81 -18.87
C LEU A 322 1.45 -23.96 -18.67
N PHE A 323 2.13 -22.90 -18.22
CA PHE A 323 3.57 -22.97 -17.95
C PHE A 323 3.88 -23.92 -16.78
N ILE A 324 3.08 -23.95 -15.72
CA ILE A 324 3.25 -24.89 -14.60
C ILE A 324 3.10 -26.34 -15.08
N LEU A 325 2.11 -26.61 -15.95
CA LEU A 325 1.79 -27.97 -16.38
C LEU A 325 2.73 -28.52 -17.47
N VAL A 326 3.25 -27.65 -18.33
CA VAL A 326 3.97 -28.08 -19.57
C VAL A 326 5.41 -27.61 -19.61
N ALA A 327 5.70 -26.40 -19.08
CA ALA A 327 7.02 -25.78 -19.21
C ALA A 327 7.94 -26.01 -18.01
N SER A 328 7.54 -26.83 -17.03
CA SER A 328 8.35 -27.11 -15.83
C SER A 328 9.79 -27.57 -16.14
N PRO A 329 10.07 -28.45 -17.14
CA PRO A 329 11.44 -28.85 -17.44
C PRO A 329 12.32 -27.67 -17.90
N ILE A 330 11.73 -26.70 -18.60
CA ILE A 330 12.45 -25.49 -19.04
C ILE A 330 12.70 -24.54 -17.85
N ILE A 331 11.74 -24.44 -16.93
CA ILE A 331 11.84 -23.58 -15.75
C ILE A 331 12.91 -24.12 -14.80
N GLU A 332 13.01 -25.42 -14.63
CA GLU A 332 14.01 -26.07 -13.75
C GLU A 332 15.45 -25.82 -14.21
N GLU A 333 15.68 -25.60 -15.49
CA GLU A 333 17.00 -25.27 -16.05
C GLU A 333 17.41 -23.80 -15.84
N ILE A 334 16.54 -22.94 -15.32
CA ILE A 334 16.85 -21.51 -15.10
C ILE A 334 17.94 -21.38 -14.03
N PRO A 335 19.07 -20.70 -14.32
CA PRO A 335 20.10 -20.41 -13.31
C PRO A 335 19.57 -19.45 -12.24
N LEU A 336 19.83 -19.72 -10.97
CA LEU A 336 19.44 -18.83 -9.86
C LEU A 336 20.05 -17.43 -10.02
N ALA A 337 21.26 -17.33 -10.57
CA ALA A 337 21.89 -16.04 -10.89
C ALA A 337 21.01 -15.16 -11.80
N ALA A 338 20.30 -15.77 -12.76
CA ALA A 338 19.38 -15.03 -13.62
C ALA A 338 18.18 -14.47 -12.84
N LEU A 339 17.59 -15.25 -11.93
CA LEU A 339 16.49 -14.80 -11.07
C LEU A 339 16.92 -13.67 -10.12
N VAL A 340 18.10 -13.81 -9.51
CA VAL A 340 18.70 -12.77 -8.66
C VAL A 340 18.91 -11.47 -9.44
N GLY A 341 19.39 -11.57 -10.69
CA GLY A 341 19.55 -10.41 -11.58
C GLY A 341 18.21 -9.73 -11.92
N VAL A 342 17.16 -10.52 -12.17
CA VAL A 342 15.80 -10.00 -12.33
C VAL A 342 15.35 -9.28 -11.06
N MET A 343 15.56 -9.88 -9.88
CA MET A 343 15.16 -9.29 -8.61
C MET A 343 15.89 -7.98 -8.30
N PHE A 344 17.18 -7.86 -8.60
CA PHE A 344 17.88 -6.57 -8.49
C PHE A 344 17.30 -5.51 -9.43
N MET A 345 16.88 -5.89 -10.64
CA MET A 345 16.19 -4.96 -11.53
C MET A 345 14.82 -4.54 -10.99
N VAL A 346 14.09 -5.47 -10.33
CA VAL A 346 12.83 -5.15 -9.62
C VAL A 346 13.11 -4.18 -8.46
N VAL A 347 14.15 -4.40 -7.66
CA VAL A 347 14.59 -3.49 -6.59
C VAL A 347 14.85 -2.08 -7.13
N ILE A 348 15.63 -1.98 -8.21
CA ILE A 348 15.95 -0.69 -8.85
C ILE A 348 14.66 -0.02 -9.38
N GLY A 349 13.75 -0.78 -9.96
CA GLY A 349 12.48 -0.27 -10.48
C GLY A 349 11.47 0.11 -9.40
N THR A 350 11.49 -0.59 -8.26
CA THR A 350 10.60 -0.33 -7.12
C THR A 350 11.07 0.87 -6.30
N PHE A 351 12.38 1.04 -6.13
CA PHE A 351 12.92 2.15 -5.34
C PHE A 351 12.53 3.49 -5.95
N ALA A 352 11.91 4.35 -5.15
CA ALA A 352 11.46 5.68 -5.59
C ALA A 352 12.64 6.68 -5.63
N TRP A 353 13.52 6.58 -6.62
CA TRP A 353 14.73 7.42 -6.76
C TRP A 353 14.45 8.91 -6.67
N ARG A 354 13.29 9.36 -7.16
CA ARG A 354 12.86 10.76 -7.06
C ARG A 354 12.66 11.19 -5.62
N SER A 355 12.35 10.28 -4.70
CA SER A 355 12.17 10.60 -3.28
C SER A 355 13.43 11.22 -2.68
N ILE A 356 14.63 10.73 -3.05
CA ILE A 356 15.92 11.28 -2.59
C ILE A 356 16.08 12.75 -3.00
N LEU A 357 15.71 13.06 -4.24
CA LEU A 357 15.79 14.44 -4.76
C LEU A 357 14.72 15.35 -4.14
N ILE A 358 13.56 14.79 -3.84
CA ILE A 358 12.42 15.51 -3.26
C ILE A 358 12.64 15.79 -1.78
N LEU A 359 13.36 14.97 -1.02
CA LEU A 359 13.63 15.16 0.42
C LEU A 359 14.13 16.55 0.78
N ARG A 360 14.86 17.21 -0.13
CA ARG A 360 15.35 18.59 0.06
C ARG A 360 14.31 19.67 -0.27
N LYS A 361 13.21 19.31 -0.93
CA LYS A 361 12.20 20.25 -1.44
C LYS A 361 10.87 20.18 -0.70
N VAL A 362 10.61 19.08 0.01
CA VAL A 362 9.40 18.89 0.80
C VAL A 362 9.56 19.48 2.22
N PRO A 363 8.46 19.70 2.95
CA PRO A 363 8.50 20.06 4.35
C PRO A 363 9.37 19.09 5.16
N LYS A 364 10.11 19.62 6.14
CA LYS A 364 11.04 18.80 6.96
C LYS A 364 10.32 17.64 7.65
N ALA A 365 9.05 17.82 8.03
CA ALA A 365 8.23 16.76 8.63
C ALA A 365 8.01 15.59 7.66
N ASP A 366 7.66 15.87 6.40
CA ASP A 366 7.46 14.83 5.38
C ASP A 366 8.75 14.10 5.04
N ALA A 367 9.86 14.83 4.93
CA ALA A 367 11.19 14.24 4.73
C ALA A 367 11.56 13.32 5.89
N PHE A 368 11.33 13.74 7.14
CA PHE A 368 11.56 12.94 8.33
C PHE A 368 10.70 11.67 8.33
N VAL A 369 9.40 11.79 8.05
CA VAL A 369 8.49 10.64 7.97
C VAL A 369 8.94 9.64 6.91
N THR A 370 9.36 10.10 5.73
CA THR A 370 9.85 9.21 4.65
C THR A 370 11.09 8.42 5.10
N ILE A 371 12.07 9.10 5.73
CA ILE A 371 13.30 8.45 6.23
C ILE A 371 12.96 7.49 7.38
N LEU A 372 12.11 7.93 8.33
CA LEU A 372 11.68 7.12 9.47
C LEU A 372 11.01 5.83 9.00
N VAL A 373 10.02 5.94 8.11
CA VAL A 373 9.31 4.77 7.57
C VAL A 373 10.26 3.84 6.83
N THR A 374 11.16 4.38 6.00
CA THR A 374 12.19 3.56 5.32
C THR A 374 13.04 2.81 6.33
N GLY A 375 13.54 3.49 7.36
CA GLY A 375 14.39 2.88 8.40
C GLY A 375 13.65 1.82 9.22
N VAL A 376 12.41 2.11 9.65
CA VAL A 376 11.58 1.15 10.40
C VAL A 376 11.25 -0.06 9.54
N THR A 377 10.91 0.14 8.24
CA THR A 377 10.67 -0.99 7.31
C THR A 377 11.85 -1.96 7.25
N VAL A 378 13.07 -1.43 7.19
CA VAL A 378 14.30 -2.24 7.10
C VAL A 378 14.64 -2.90 8.44
N ALA A 379 14.36 -2.22 9.55
CA ALA A 379 14.74 -2.67 10.89
C ALA A 379 13.72 -3.63 11.54
N THR A 380 12.45 -3.54 11.15
CA THR A 380 11.36 -4.34 11.74
C THR A 380 10.55 -5.05 10.65
N ASP A 381 9.39 -4.50 10.31
CA ASP A 381 8.49 -5.00 9.29
C ASP A 381 7.69 -3.85 8.61
N LEU A 382 7.11 -4.17 7.46
CA LEU A 382 6.39 -3.21 6.63
C LEU A 382 5.13 -2.65 7.30
N ALA A 383 4.41 -3.46 8.07
CA ALA A 383 3.17 -3.02 8.70
C ALA A 383 3.43 -2.06 9.85
N THR A 384 4.39 -2.41 10.72
CA THR A 384 4.86 -1.53 11.82
C THR A 384 5.32 -0.20 11.26
N ALA A 385 6.08 -0.21 10.16
CA ALA A 385 6.57 1.00 9.51
C ALA A 385 5.42 1.92 9.04
N VAL A 386 4.38 1.36 8.41
CA VAL A 386 3.22 2.15 7.96
C VAL A 386 2.47 2.75 9.14
N VAL A 387 2.21 1.97 10.20
CA VAL A 387 1.52 2.45 11.41
C VAL A 387 2.31 3.59 12.06
N VAL A 388 3.61 3.39 12.29
CA VAL A 388 4.52 4.41 12.83
C VAL A 388 4.51 5.65 11.94
N GLY A 389 4.62 5.48 10.63
CA GLY A 389 4.60 6.58 9.66
C GLY A 389 3.31 7.39 9.69
N VAL A 390 2.15 6.73 9.73
CA VAL A 390 0.85 7.40 9.80
C VAL A 390 0.70 8.17 11.12
N ILE A 391 1.12 7.58 12.25
CA ILE A 391 1.09 8.26 13.55
C ILE A 391 1.94 9.53 13.50
N PHE A 392 3.21 9.43 13.08
CA PHE A 392 4.11 10.57 13.02
C PHE A 392 3.63 11.65 12.04
N ALA A 393 3.14 11.25 10.86
CA ALA A 393 2.58 12.19 9.89
C ALA A 393 1.33 12.91 10.44
N SER A 394 0.45 12.20 11.14
CA SER A 394 -0.74 12.76 11.76
C SER A 394 -0.38 13.75 12.88
N VAL A 395 0.59 13.40 13.73
CA VAL A 395 1.08 14.30 14.79
C VAL A 395 1.75 15.54 14.18
N ALA A 396 2.58 15.37 13.15
CA ALA A 396 3.22 16.49 12.45
C ALA A 396 2.18 17.42 11.80
N TYR A 397 1.14 16.85 11.19
CA TYR A 397 0.04 17.62 10.61
C TYR A 397 -0.72 18.40 11.70
N ALA A 398 -1.10 17.73 12.79
CA ALA A 398 -1.78 18.38 13.93
C ALA A 398 -0.93 19.52 14.50
N TRP A 399 0.37 19.30 14.72
CA TRP A 399 1.30 20.30 15.20
C TRP A 399 1.43 21.51 14.27
N ASN A 400 1.55 21.28 12.97
CA ASN A 400 1.62 22.36 12.01
C ASN A 400 0.31 23.15 11.93
N THR A 401 -0.83 22.45 11.98
CA THR A 401 -2.15 23.07 11.94
C THR A 401 -2.41 23.91 13.19
N ALA A 402 -1.94 23.45 14.35
CA ALA A 402 -2.06 24.16 15.63
C ALA A 402 -1.39 25.55 15.60
N LYS A 403 -0.27 25.68 14.90
CA LYS A 403 0.47 26.96 14.79
C LYS A 403 -0.17 27.98 13.83
N HIS A 404 -1.22 27.61 13.11
CA HIS A 404 -1.82 28.47 12.08
C HIS A 404 -3.02 29.25 12.57
N ILE A 405 -3.42 29.13 13.86
CA ILE A 405 -4.47 29.99 14.39
C ILE A 405 -3.94 31.42 14.49
N LYS A 406 -4.61 32.34 13.81
CA LYS A 406 -4.26 33.75 13.73
C LYS A 406 -5.52 34.59 13.87
N THR A 407 -5.35 35.85 14.19
CA THR A 407 -6.44 36.79 14.20
C THR A 407 -6.06 38.09 13.50
N ARG A 408 -7.05 38.72 12.87
CA ARG A 408 -7.02 40.10 12.47
C ARG A 408 -7.94 40.87 13.39
N THR A 409 -7.47 41.97 13.92
CA THR A 409 -8.27 42.80 14.81
C THR A 409 -8.67 44.09 14.12
N SER A 410 -9.93 44.50 14.28
CA SER A 410 -10.45 45.79 13.86
C SER A 410 -11.28 46.40 14.98
N LEU A 411 -11.26 47.71 15.06
CA LEU A 411 -12.13 48.46 15.97
C LEU A 411 -13.32 48.99 15.17
N SER A 412 -14.52 48.95 15.78
CA SER A 412 -15.70 49.62 15.27
C SER A 412 -15.51 51.15 15.22
N ASP A 413 -16.24 51.84 14.35
CA ASP A 413 -16.16 53.30 14.15
C ASP A 413 -16.42 54.13 15.45
N ASP A 414 -17.15 53.54 16.39
CA ASP A 414 -17.44 54.14 17.71
C ASP A 414 -16.35 53.86 18.77
N GLY A 415 -15.34 53.02 18.43
CA GLY A 415 -14.26 52.63 19.35
C GLY A 415 -14.68 51.78 20.54
N GLN A 416 -15.96 51.38 20.64
CA GLN A 416 -16.48 50.60 21.77
C GLN A 416 -16.52 49.09 21.55
N THR A 417 -16.33 48.65 20.32
CA THR A 417 -16.37 47.23 19.96
C THR A 417 -15.09 46.83 19.21
N LYS A 418 -14.43 45.77 19.67
CA LYS A 418 -13.28 45.18 18.98
C LYS A 418 -13.69 43.84 18.34
N ILE A 419 -13.36 43.67 17.08
CA ILE A 419 -13.66 42.48 16.33
C ILE A 419 -12.36 41.68 16.10
N TYR A 420 -12.37 40.42 16.49
CA TYR A 420 -11.31 39.45 16.28
C TYR A 420 -11.75 38.48 15.16
N GLU A 421 -11.26 38.66 13.94
CA GLU A 421 -11.47 37.74 12.84
C GLU A 421 -10.48 36.58 12.95
N LEU A 422 -10.95 35.39 13.30
CA LEU A 422 -10.13 34.21 13.45
C LEU A 422 -9.87 33.56 12.08
N ASP A 423 -8.64 33.11 11.87
CA ASP A 423 -8.21 32.34 10.71
C ASP A 423 -7.50 31.06 11.19
N GLY A 424 -8.00 29.90 10.75
CA GLY A 424 -7.52 28.58 11.13
C GLY A 424 -8.44 27.82 12.08
N PRO A 425 -8.33 26.50 12.16
CA PRO A 425 -9.21 25.66 12.98
C PRO A 425 -8.86 25.76 14.47
N LEU A 426 -9.90 25.84 15.31
CA LEU A 426 -9.80 25.76 16.76
C LEU A 426 -10.05 24.32 17.23
N PHE A 427 -9.02 23.69 17.78
CA PHE A 427 -9.02 22.31 18.29
C PHE A 427 -8.00 22.17 19.42
N PHE A 428 -7.93 21.00 20.06
CA PHE A 428 -7.07 20.79 21.25
C PHE A 428 -5.63 21.32 21.10
N GLY A 429 -5.05 21.22 19.90
CA GLY A 429 -3.66 21.67 19.66
C GLY A 429 -3.51 23.19 19.51
N SER A 430 -4.56 23.92 19.16
CA SER A 430 -4.53 25.38 18.95
C SER A 430 -5.15 26.18 20.08
N CYS A 431 -5.67 25.54 21.14
CA CYS A 431 -6.36 26.20 22.24
C CYS A 431 -5.51 27.20 22.98
N GLU A 432 -4.25 26.87 23.28
CA GLU A 432 -3.31 27.77 23.96
C GLU A 432 -3.04 29.01 23.12
N GLY A 433 -2.68 28.81 21.84
CA GLY A 433 -2.47 29.90 20.90
C GLY A 433 -3.72 30.76 20.68
N PHE A 434 -4.92 30.16 20.73
CA PHE A 434 -6.19 30.90 20.66
C PHE A 434 -6.34 31.86 21.82
N VAL A 435 -6.14 31.39 23.07
CA VAL A 435 -6.29 32.25 24.28
C VAL A 435 -5.27 33.39 24.29
N GLU A 436 -4.06 33.17 23.77
CA GLU A 436 -3.00 34.18 23.66
C GLU A 436 -3.30 35.32 22.67
N LEU A 437 -4.23 35.09 21.72
CA LEU A 437 -4.61 36.11 20.73
C LEU A 437 -5.39 37.27 21.34
N PHE A 438 -5.96 37.08 22.54
CA PHE A 438 -6.86 38.04 23.19
C PHE A 438 -6.16 38.77 24.34
N ASN A 439 -6.49 40.06 24.51
CA ASN A 439 -5.98 40.87 25.59
C ASN A 439 -7.14 41.45 26.42
N PRO A 440 -7.78 40.63 27.30
CA PRO A 440 -9.01 41.05 28.01
C PRO A 440 -8.87 42.32 28.83
N ASN A 441 -7.66 42.68 29.30
CA ASN A 441 -7.44 43.87 30.09
C ASN A 441 -7.51 45.17 29.27
N GLU A 442 -6.98 45.13 28.03
CA GLU A 442 -6.88 46.30 27.15
C GLU A 442 -8.07 46.44 26.18
N ASP A 443 -8.81 45.37 25.97
CA ASP A 443 -9.94 45.36 25.06
C ASP A 443 -11.10 46.24 25.55
N PRO A 444 -11.90 46.81 24.63
CA PRO A 444 -13.09 47.61 25.01
C PRO A 444 -14.17 46.73 25.65
N LYS A 445 -15.30 47.38 26.04
CA LYS A 445 -16.39 46.71 26.75
C LYS A 445 -17.05 45.60 25.95
N ASN A 446 -17.10 45.73 24.60
CA ASN A 446 -17.70 44.76 23.74
C ASN A 446 -16.62 44.13 22.83
N VAL A 447 -16.59 42.80 22.76
CA VAL A 447 -15.69 42.04 21.93
C VAL A 447 -16.50 41.06 21.05
N ILE A 448 -16.16 40.99 19.78
CA ILE A 448 -16.77 40.06 18.82
C ILE A 448 -15.69 39.15 18.31
N VAL A 449 -15.94 37.83 18.37
CA VAL A 449 -15.07 36.80 17.77
C VAL A 449 -15.77 36.24 16.55
N ASP A 450 -15.18 36.49 15.40
CA ASP A 450 -15.73 36.09 14.10
C ASP A 450 -15.06 34.80 13.60
N PHE A 451 -15.89 33.79 13.40
CA PHE A 451 -15.49 32.45 12.96
C PHE A 451 -15.66 32.22 11.44
N THR A 452 -15.87 33.28 10.63
CA THR A 452 -16.07 33.14 9.17
C THR A 452 -14.97 32.30 8.51
N LYS A 453 -13.71 32.40 8.98
CA LYS A 453 -12.54 31.66 8.46
C LYS A 453 -12.00 30.64 9.46
N SER A 454 -12.77 30.34 10.51
CA SER A 454 -12.39 29.42 11.57
C SER A 454 -13.50 28.40 11.83
N GLN A 455 -13.14 27.29 12.45
CA GLN A 455 -14.07 26.22 12.77
C GLN A 455 -13.73 25.64 14.15
N VAL A 456 -14.74 25.45 14.98
CA VAL A 456 -14.64 24.74 16.26
C VAL A 456 -14.74 23.23 15.97
N VAL A 457 -13.71 22.46 16.34
CA VAL A 457 -13.56 21.07 15.90
C VAL A 457 -13.84 20.07 17.02
N ASP A 458 -13.47 20.38 18.27
CA ASP A 458 -13.54 19.43 19.38
C ASP A 458 -13.97 20.07 20.70
N GLN A 459 -14.09 19.24 21.76
CA GLN A 459 -14.51 19.67 23.09
C GLN A 459 -13.48 20.61 23.76
N SER A 460 -12.19 20.44 23.49
CA SER A 460 -11.14 21.31 24.05
C SER A 460 -11.27 22.75 23.53
N ALA A 461 -11.66 22.89 22.26
CA ALA A 461 -11.96 24.16 21.64
C ALA A 461 -13.14 24.87 22.36
N LEU A 462 -14.21 24.12 22.64
CA LEU A 462 -15.36 24.65 23.40
C LEU A 462 -14.93 25.14 24.78
N GLN A 463 -14.19 24.34 25.52
CA GLN A 463 -13.68 24.69 26.84
C GLN A 463 -12.81 25.96 26.83
N SER A 464 -12.00 26.13 25.77
CA SER A 464 -11.17 27.33 25.62
C SER A 464 -11.99 28.57 25.34
N ILE A 465 -13.09 28.46 24.58
CA ILE A 465 -14.05 29.54 24.36
C ILE A 465 -14.74 29.90 25.67
N GLU A 466 -15.19 28.92 26.45
CA GLU A 466 -15.81 29.13 27.76
C GLU A 466 -14.86 29.84 28.75
N MET A 467 -13.61 29.37 28.83
CA MET A 467 -12.60 30.02 29.68
C MET A 467 -12.33 31.46 29.25
N LEU A 468 -12.30 31.72 27.94
CA LEU A 468 -12.14 33.08 27.43
C LEU A 468 -13.33 33.95 27.77
N ALA A 469 -14.56 33.44 27.57
CA ALA A 469 -15.79 34.16 27.92
C ALA A 469 -15.84 34.50 29.40
N THR A 470 -15.51 33.57 30.30
CA THR A 470 -15.44 33.79 31.76
C THR A 470 -14.41 34.86 32.10
N LYS A 471 -13.25 34.91 31.41
CA LYS A 471 -12.26 35.99 31.65
C LYS A 471 -12.81 37.37 31.31
N TYR A 472 -13.54 37.54 30.22
CA TYR A 472 -14.16 38.81 29.85
C TYR A 472 -15.29 39.19 30.79
N GLU A 473 -16.13 38.23 31.18
CA GLU A 473 -17.23 38.43 32.13
C GLU A 473 -16.74 38.92 33.50
N ASN A 474 -15.67 38.29 34.02
CA ASN A 474 -15.03 38.70 35.29
C ASN A 474 -14.49 40.14 35.27
N LEU A 475 -14.22 40.68 34.08
CA LEU A 475 -13.81 42.07 33.87
C LEU A 475 -15.01 43.01 33.54
N GLY A 476 -16.24 42.51 33.59
CA GLY A 476 -17.45 43.27 33.25
C GLY A 476 -17.56 43.60 31.76
N LYS A 477 -16.96 42.79 30.87
CA LYS A 477 -16.95 42.97 29.43
C LYS A 477 -17.78 41.86 28.74
N ASN A 478 -18.36 42.19 27.59
CA ASN A 478 -19.20 41.27 26.83
C ASN A 478 -18.42 40.67 25.65
N ILE A 479 -18.55 39.35 25.44
CA ILE A 479 -18.01 38.65 24.28
C ILE A 479 -19.14 38.04 23.45
N GLN A 480 -19.09 38.21 22.15
CA GLN A 480 -20.05 37.64 21.19
C GLN A 480 -19.33 36.82 20.16
N LEU A 481 -19.88 35.63 19.80
CA LEU A 481 -19.39 34.80 18.71
C LEU A 481 -20.27 34.99 17.48
N ARG A 482 -19.64 35.14 16.29
CA ARG A 482 -20.36 35.33 15.02
C ARG A 482 -19.92 34.32 14.00
N HIS A 483 -20.80 34.01 13.04
CA HIS A 483 -20.55 33.15 11.86
C HIS A 483 -20.10 31.73 12.21
N LEU A 484 -20.66 31.16 13.27
CA LEU A 484 -20.42 29.78 13.65
C LEU A 484 -21.02 28.84 12.58
N SER A 485 -20.25 27.84 12.13
CA SER A 485 -20.74 26.81 11.21
C SER A 485 -21.86 25.96 11.84
N ARG A 486 -22.68 25.28 11.01
CA ARG A 486 -23.73 24.36 11.50
C ARG A 486 -23.16 23.26 12.40
N ASP A 487 -21.95 22.79 12.10
CA ASP A 487 -21.26 21.77 12.90
C ASP A 487 -20.83 22.34 14.26
N CYS A 488 -20.38 23.61 14.30
CA CYS A 488 -20.08 24.31 15.56
C CYS A 488 -21.35 24.48 16.40
N HIS A 489 -22.48 24.85 15.80
CA HIS A 489 -23.76 24.94 16.49
C HIS A 489 -24.18 23.57 17.07
N ALA A 490 -24.01 22.48 16.33
CA ALA A 490 -24.34 21.14 16.82
C ALA A 490 -23.43 20.69 17.99
N LEU A 491 -22.17 21.11 18.02
CA LEU A 491 -21.25 20.87 19.13
C LEU A 491 -21.64 21.71 20.37
N LEU A 492 -21.89 23.00 20.20
CA LEU A 492 -22.28 23.92 21.25
C LEU A 492 -23.64 23.55 21.87
N SER A 493 -24.63 23.15 21.06
CA SER A 493 -25.95 22.71 21.53
C SER A 493 -25.90 21.40 22.32
N LYS A 494 -24.97 20.49 22.02
CA LYS A 494 -24.75 19.26 22.78
C LYS A 494 -24.05 19.50 24.13
N ALA A 495 -23.27 20.55 24.24
CA ALA A 495 -22.58 20.91 25.48
C ALA A 495 -23.53 21.48 26.56
N GLY A 496 -24.79 21.82 26.22
CA GLY A 496 -25.86 22.06 27.17
C GLY A 496 -25.83 23.41 27.94
N HIS A 497 -24.84 24.25 27.68
CA HIS A 497 -24.64 25.48 28.48
C HIS A 497 -24.72 26.79 27.68
N LEU A 498 -25.05 26.72 26.39
CA LEU A 498 -24.99 27.89 25.52
C LEU A 498 -26.35 28.10 24.82
N ILE A 499 -26.98 29.25 25.08
CA ILE A 499 -28.19 29.70 24.38
C ILE A 499 -27.76 30.24 23.01
N ILE A 500 -28.18 29.57 21.94
CA ILE A 500 -27.91 29.98 20.56
C ILE A 500 -29.17 30.63 20.01
N ASP A 501 -29.10 31.93 19.71
CA ASP A 501 -30.18 32.63 19.03
C ASP A 501 -30.13 32.36 17.51
N SER A 502 -31.31 32.20 16.91
CA SER A 502 -31.47 31.61 15.56
C SER A 502 -31.21 32.55 14.38
N ASP A 503 -30.90 33.83 14.63
CA ASP A 503 -30.62 34.79 13.56
C ASP A 503 -29.15 35.21 13.57
N ASP A 504 -28.42 34.92 12.53
CA ASP A 504 -27.06 35.28 12.04
C ASP A 504 -26.03 35.92 13.00
N ALA A 505 -26.40 36.34 14.18
CA ALA A 505 -25.54 36.80 15.24
C ALA A 505 -25.86 36.05 16.54
N VAL A 506 -25.01 35.08 16.88
CA VAL A 506 -25.10 34.43 18.19
C VAL A 506 -24.56 35.37 19.25
N SER A 507 -25.45 36.00 19.99
CA SER A 507 -25.13 36.83 21.13
C SER A 507 -25.08 35.97 22.40
N TYR A 508 -23.92 35.84 23.01
CA TYR A 508 -23.79 35.21 24.32
C TYR A 508 -23.98 36.28 25.40
N THR A 509 -25.15 36.28 26.00
CA THR A 509 -25.41 37.20 27.11
C THR A 509 -25.25 36.56 28.49
N HIS A 510 -25.26 35.26 28.62
CA HIS A 510 -25.00 34.57 29.90
C HIS A 510 -24.51 33.13 29.70
N LEU A 511 -23.29 32.84 30.16
CA LEU A 511 -22.88 31.50 30.59
C LEU A 511 -23.36 31.38 32.06
N THR A 512 -24.54 30.81 32.30
CA THR A 512 -24.93 30.40 33.65
C THR A 512 -24.47 28.98 33.86
N LEU A 513 -23.59 28.80 34.83
CA LEU A 513 -23.15 27.51 35.40
C LEU A 513 -24.33 26.68 35.89
#